data_124d7e50125f591f822e7c90030f0fe8
#
_entry.id   124d7e50125f591f822e7c90030f0fe8
#
_cell.length_a   1.000
_cell.length_b   1.000
_cell.length_c   1.000
_cell.angle_alpha   90.00
_cell.angle_beta   90.00
_cell.angle_gamma   90.00
#
_symmetry.space_group_name_H-M   'P 1'
#
loop_
_entity.id
_entity.type
_entity.pdbx_description
1 polymer ?
#
loop_
_entity_poly.entity_id
_entity_poly.type
_entity_poly.pdbx_seq_one_letter_code
_entity_poly.pdbx_strand_id
1 'polypeptide(L)'
;MHADQQLSKSLKPRHLSMIAIAGVIGAGLFVGSGAAIQQAGPGILLAYMAAGIVVILVMRMLGEMAAANPETGSFSTYADKALGRWAGFSIGWLYAWFWIIVLGIEATAGAAIMHRWVPGIDQWVWALVLMVLLTLTNLGSVKSYGEFEFWFASIKVAAIVLFLLFGVAAILGLIPGVPAPGLDNLVNNGGFLPNGPGAVLAGILVVVFSFFGAEIATIAAGESENPVDAVKKAVKSTVWRILVFYIGSIAIVVTLLPWNSASVAKSPYVAVIELFGIPGAGTIMDVVVLTSVLSCLNSGLYTASRMLFSLSRRGDAPRAWTKISKRGVPAAAVLASTVVGFITVGLNYIAPDTVFLFLVNTSGAIALFVWLVIASSQLILRRRMGAAAKDLALKMWLFPY
;
A
#
# COMPACT_ATOMS: atom_id res chain seq x y z
N MET A 1 9.58 34.19 -19.40
CA MET A 1 8.29 33.80 -18.81
C MET A 1 8.09 32.32 -19.11
N HIS A 2 8.47 31.43 -18.18
CA HIS A 2 8.11 30.01 -18.27
C HIS A 2 6.68 29.90 -17.77
N ALA A 3 5.73 29.53 -18.67
CA ALA A 3 4.40 29.13 -18.24
C ALA A 3 4.54 28.06 -17.15
N ASP A 4 3.90 28.28 -16.01
CA ASP A 4 3.89 27.38 -14.88
C ASP A 4 3.30 26.04 -15.39
N GLN A 5 4.15 25.08 -15.70
CA GLN A 5 3.73 23.75 -16.17
C GLN A 5 3.12 23.02 -14.97
N GLN A 6 1.81 23.09 -14.86
CA GLN A 6 1.06 22.39 -13.82
C GLN A 6 0.78 20.94 -14.24
N LEU A 7 0.78 20.03 -13.27
CA LEU A 7 0.32 18.65 -13.47
C LEU A 7 -1.15 18.65 -13.92
N SER A 8 -1.52 17.67 -14.74
CA SER A 8 -2.88 17.57 -15.29
C SER A 8 -3.90 17.24 -14.19
N LYS A 9 -4.94 18.08 -14.01
CA LYS A 9 -6.08 17.84 -13.11
C LYS A 9 -7.15 16.99 -13.81
N SER A 10 -6.82 15.76 -14.20
CA SER A 10 -7.70 14.90 -15.01
C SER A 10 -8.31 13.70 -14.25
N LEU A 11 -8.03 13.57 -12.94
CA LEU A 11 -8.59 12.52 -12.11
C LEU A 11 -10.04 12.83 -11.72
N LYS A 12 -10.96 11.94 -12.08
CA LYS A 12 -12.39 12.05 -11.70
C LYS A 12 -12.62 11.60 -10.26
N PRO A 13 -13.70 12.04 -9.58
CA PRO A 13 -14.04 11.61 -8.21
C PRO A 13 -14.08 10.08 -8.02
N ARG A 14 -14.53 9.32 -9.02
CA ARG A 14 -14.53 7.85 -8.99
C ARG A 14 -13.12 7.26 -8.92
N HIS A 15 -12.14 7.86 -9.65
CA HIS A 15 -10.74 7.43 -9.62
C HIS A 15 -10.15 7.64 -8.23
N LEU A 16 -10.36 8.82 -7.64
CA LEU A 16 -9.90 9.14 -6.29
C LEU A 16 -10.47 8.21 -5.22
N SER A 17 -11.76 7.88 -5.33
CA SER A 17 -12.41 6.94 -4.40
C SER A 17 -11.80 5.55 -4.49
N MET A 18 -11.55 5.03 -5.69
CA MET A 18 -10.93 3.72 -5.88
C MET A 18 -9.47 3.69 -5.45
N ILE A 19 -8.69 4.73 -5.78
CA ILE A 19 -7.32 4.89 -5.28
C ILE A 19 -7.30 4.88 -3.74
N ALA A 20 -8.22 5.59 -3.09
CA ALA A 20 -8.31 5.66 -1.64
C ALA A 20 -8.69 4.31 -1.00
N ILE A 21 -9.53 3.51 -1.66
CA ILE A 21 -10.01 2.23 -1.12
C ILE A 21 -9.02 1.09 -1.39
N ALA A 22 -8.48 1.02 -2.59
CA ALA A 22 -7.78 -0.17 -3.06
C ALA A 22 -6.41 0.08 -3.69
N GLY A 23 -6.01 1.34 -3.95
CA GLY A 23 -4.74 1.66 -4.63
C GLY A 23 -3.50 1.16 -3.91
N VAL A 24 -3.62 0.82 -2.64
CA VAL A 24 -2.53 0.36 -1.76
C VAL A 24 -2.56 -1.13 -1.50
N ILE A 25 -3.66 -1.81 -1.84
CA ILE A 25 -3.79 -3.25 -1.65
C ILE A 25 -2.98 -3.94 -2.75
N GLY A 26 -1.85 -4.53 -2.37
CA GLY A 26 -0.90 -5.19 -3.26
C GLY A 26 -0.28 -6.41 -2.59
N ALA A 27 1.00 -6.68 -2.91
CA ALA A 27 1.74 -7.82 -2.39
C ALA A 27 1.83 -7.84 -0.86
N GLY A 28 1.81 -6.70 -0.19
CA GLY A 28 1.85 -6.62 1.28
C GLY A 28 0.72 -7.40 1.95
N LEU A 29 -0.53 -7.24 1.47
CA LEU A 29 -1.66 -7.96 2.02
C LEU A 29 -1.77 -9.39 1.49
N PHE A 30 -1.63 -9.60 0.19
CA PHE A 30 -1.90 -10.90 -0.43
C PHE A 30 -0.75 -11.90 -0.29
N VAL A 31 0.50 -11.43 -0.22
CA VAL A 31 1.70 -12.28 -0.18
C VAL A 31 2.44 -12.10 1.15
N GLY A 32 2.77 -10.85 1.52
CA GLY A 32 3.52 -10.53 2.74
C GLY A 32 2.83 -11.01 4.02
N SER A 33 1.50 -11.04 4.05
CA SER A 33 0.74 -11.54 5.20
C SER A 33 1.04 -13.01 5.49
N GLY A 34 1.36 -13.83 4.48
CA GLY A 34 1.77 -15.23 4.67
C GLY A 34 3.02 -15.33 5.54
N ALA A 35 4.05 -14.56 5.23
CA ALA A 35 5.28 -14.51 6.02
C ALA A 35 5.03 -14.00 7.45
N ALA A 36 4.19 -12.96 7.61
CA ALA A 36 3.83 -12.43 8.91
C ALA A 36 3.04 -13.45 9.77
N ILE A 37 2.11 -14.20 9.15
CA ILE A 37 1.36 -15.28 9.82
C ILE A 37 2.31 -16.40 10.23
N GLN A 38 3.23 -16.83 9.39
CA GLN A 38 4.24 -17.85 9.72
C GLN A 38 5.10 -17.41 10.91
N GLN A 39 5.46 -16.15 10.97
CA GLN A 39 6.30 -15.61 12.04
C GLN A 39 5.59 -15.52 13.39
N ALA A 40 4.36 -14.99 13.42
CA ALA A 40 3.66 -14.64 14.66
C ALA A 40 2.52 -15.62 15.04
N GLY A 41 2.16 -16.54 14.15
CA GLY A 41 0.99 -17.37 14.32
C GLY A 41 -0.32 -16.56 14.31
N PRO A 42 -1.39 -17.05 14.93
CA PRO A 42 -2.66 -16.33 15.06
C PRO A 42 -2.52 -14.97 15.75
N GLY A 43 -1.49 -14.79 16.60
CA GLY A 43 -1.17 -13.53 17.28
C GLY A 43 -0.85 -12.37 16.34
N ILE A 44 -0.63 -12.63 15.06
CA ILE A 44 -0.47 -11.58 14.04
C ILE A 44 -1.68 -10.63 13.99
N LEU A 45 -2.87 -11.08 14.39
CA LEU A 45 -4.05 -10.23 14.51
C LEU A 45 -3.81 -9.04 15.44
N LEU A 46 -3.04 -9.23 16.53
CA LEU A 46 -2.68 -8.15 17.44
C LEU A 46 -1.80 -7.11 16.75
N ALA A 47 -0.85 -7.56 15.89
CA ALA A 47 -0.02 -6.66 15.09
C ALA A 47 -0.87 -5.86 14.09
N TYR A 48 -1.83 -6.51 13.39
CA TYR A 48 -2.75 -5.83 12.48
C TYR A 48 -3.66 -4.82 13.20
N MET A 49 -4.16 -5.16 14.39
CA MET A 49 -4.96 -4.23 15.21
C MET A 49 -4.12 -3.04 15.67
N ALA A 50 -2.94 -3.28 16.23
CA ALA A 50 -2.06 -2.21 16.73
C ALA A 50 -1.61 -1.27 15.59
N ALA A 51 -1.09 -1.82 14.49
CA ALA A 51 -0.69 -1.04 13.34
C ALA A 51 -1.87 -0.33 12.67
N GLY A 52 -3.04 -0.97 12.62
CA GLY A 52 -4.28 -0.39 12.10
C GLY A 52 -4.74 0.84 12.88
N ILE A 53 -4.68 0.80 14.21
CA ILE A 53 -4.95 1.96 15.07
C ILE A 53 -3.98 3.10 14.75
N VAL A 54 -2.68 2.82 14.66
CA VAL A 54 -1.66 3.82 14.33
C VAL A 54 -1.94 4.45 12.96
N VAL A 55 -2.24 3.65 11.94
CA VAL A 55 -2.56 4.16 10.59
C VAL A 55 -3.80 5.06 10.60
N ILE A 56 -4.86 4.67 11.31
CA ILE A 56 -6.07 5.48 11.42
C ILE A 56 -5.75 6.86 12.04
N LEU A 57 -4.93 6.88 13.09
CA LEU A 57 -4.51 8.12 13.74
C LEU A 57 -3.64 8.96 12.79
N VAL A 58 -2.65 8.36 12.14
CA VAL A 58 -1.77 9.04 11.18
C VAL A 58 -2.56 9.62 10.00
N MET A 59 -3.48 8.85 9.43
CA MET A 59 -4.33 9.32 8.34
C MET A 59 -5.24 10.47 8.76
N ARG A 60 -5.69 10.47 10.01
CA ARG A 60 -6.48 11.58 10.53
C ARG A 60 -5.65 12.83 10.78
N MET A 61 -4.41 12.68 11.30
CA MET A 61 -3.45 13.79 11.45
C MET A 61 -3.10 14.40 10.09
N LEU A 62 -2.78 13.55 9.11
CA LEU A 62 -2.47 13.99 7.76
C LEU A 62 -3.69 14.63 7.09
N GLY A 63 -4.86 14.05 7.28
CA GLY A 63 -6.12 14.58 6.77
C GLY A 63 -6.45 15.96 7.34
N GLU A 64 -6.17 16.22 8.63
CA GLU A 64 -6.33 17.54 9.24
C GLU A 64 -5.44 18.57 8.55
N MET A 65 -4.15 18.26 8.37
CA MET A 65 -3.21 19.16 7.70
C MET A 65 -3.58 19.40 6.24
N ALA A 66 -3.96 18.33 5.51
CA ALA A 66 -4.34 18.42 4.11
C ALA A 66 -5.68 19.15 3.88
N ALA A 67 -6.63 19.04 4.81
CA ALA A 67 -7.88 19.80 4.75
C ALA A 67 -7.68 21.28 5.07
N ALA A 68 -6.73 21.60 5.96
CA ALA A 68 -6.40 22.99 6.31
C ALA A 68 -5.61 23.70 5.18
N ASN A 69 -4.72 22.99 4.52
CA ASN A 69 -3.86 23.53 3.45
C ASN A 69 -3.49 22.45 2.44
N PRO A 70 -4.34 22.23 1.41
CA PRO A 70 -4.07 21.21 0.40
C PRO A 70 -2.79 21.49 -0.38
N GLU A 71 -1.83 20.56 -0.34
CA GLU A 71 -0.53 20.68 -0.99
C GLU A 71 -0.19 19.40 -1.76
N THR A 72 0.33 19.53 -2.97
CA THR A 72 0.77 18.38 -3.79
C THR A 72 1.98 17.65 -3.20
N GLY A 73 2.83 18.38 -2.47
CA GLY A 73 3.94 17.81 -1.69
C GLY A 73 3.51 17.12 -0.41
N SER A 74 2.21 17.23 -0.04
CA SER A 74 1.59 16.59 1.13
C SER A 74 2.46 16.70 2.39
N PHE A 75 2.66 15.59 3.09
CA PHE A 75 3.38 15.57 4.38
C PHE A 75 4.83 16.04 4.31
N SER A 76 5.53 15.97 3.18
CA SER A 76 6.88 16.54 3.08
C SER A 76 6.86 18.07 3.15
N THR A 77 5.82 18.72 2.57
CA THR A 77 5.61 20.16 2.70
C THR A 77 5.18 20.54 4.11
N TYR A 78 4.34 19.71 4.76
CA TYR A 78 3.94 19.96 6.15
C TYR A 78 5.10 19.79 7.12
N ALA A 79 5.99 18.79 6.89
CA ALA A 79 7.22 18.62 7.65
C ALA A 79 8.17 19.82 7.52
N ASP A 80 8.31 20.35 6.29
CA ASP A 80 9.09 21.56 6.04
C ASP A 80 8.55 22.76 6.84
N LYS A 81 7.24 23.01 6.77
CA LYS A 81 6.58 24.08 7.51
C LYS A 81 6.64 23.89 9.04
N ALA A 82 6.60 22.66 9.54
CA ALA A 82 6.56 22.36 10.97
C ALA A 82 7.93 22.31 11.62
N LEU A 83 8.84 21.55 11.02
CA LEU A 83 10.15 21.17 11.58
C LEU A 83 11.32 21.82 10.85
N GLY A 84 11.08 22.44 9.70
CA GLY A 84 12.06 23.10 8.88
C GLY A 84 12.53 22.25 7.68
N ARG A 85 13.32 22.89 6.82
CA ARG A 85 13.73 22.37 5.50
C ARG A 85 14.37 20.98 5.56
N TRP A 86 15.19 20.69 6.60
CA TRP A 86 15.82 19.40 6.76
C TRP A 86 14.79 18.25 6.84
N ALA A 87 13.69 18.46 7.58
CA ALA A 87 12.64 17.46 7.74
C ALA A 87 11.85 17.26 6.43
N GLY A 88 11.48 18.36 5.77
CA GLY A 88 10.83 18.30 4.46
C GLY A 88 11.65 17.57 3.40
N PHE A 89 12.97 17.86 3.36
CA PHE A 89 13.94 17.17 2.50
C PHE A 89 14.03 15.69 2.82
N SER A 90 14.32 15.33 4.07
CA SER A 90 14.53 13.93 4.48
C SER A 90 13.29 13.08 4.25
N ILE A 91 12.11 13.56 4.65
CA ILE A 91 10.86 12.83 4.48
C ILE A 91 10.45 12.70 3.01
N GLY A 92 10.65 13.76 2.22
CA GLY A 92 10.37 13.71 0.79
C GLY A 92 11.21 12.63 0.09
N TRP A 93 12.51 12.55 0.40
CA TRP A 93 13.40 11.54 -0.15
C TRP A 93 13.11 10.13 0.39
N LEU A 94 12.86 9.97 1.70
CA LEU A 94 12.51 8.66 2.28
C LEU A 94 11.23 8.11 1.69
N TYR A 95 10.23 8.95 1.45
CA TYR A 95 8.98 8.52 0.84
C TYR A 95 9.13 8.19 -0.65
N ALA A 96 9.89 9.00 -1.39
CA ALA A 96 10.22 8.69 -2.78
C ALA A 96 10.98 7.35 -2.85
N TRP A 97 11.96 7.15 -1.97
CA TRP A 97 12.73 5.92 -1.87
C TRP A 97 11.87 4.71 -1.51
N PHE A 98 10.96 4.87 -0.54
CA PHE A 98 9.99 3.83 -0.21
C PHE A 98 9.24 3.34 -1.46
N TRP A 99 8.63 4.26 -2.21
CA TRP A 99 7.86 3.88 -3.40
C TRP A 99 8.72 3.31 -4.52
N ILE A 100 9.95 3.77 -4.64
CA ILE A 100 10.93 3.20 -5.58
C ILE A 100 11.24 1.73 -5.21
N ILE A 101 11.38 1.42 -3.92
CA ILE A 101 11.58 0.02 -3.45
C ILE A 101 10.30 -0.80 -3.67
N VAL A 102 9.12 -0.24 -3.44
CA VAL A 102 7.84 -0.92 -3.67
C VAL A 102 7.70 -1.40 -5.10
N LEU A 103 8.23 -0.67 -6.10
CA LEU A 103 8.24 -1.16 -7.49
C LEU A 103 8.93 -2.51 -7.61
N GLY A 104 10.06 -2.68 -6.94
CA GLY A 104 10.79 -3.95 -6.90
C GLY A 104 10.01 -5.06 -6.18
N ILE A 105 9.37 -4.74 -5.05
CA ILE A 105 8.55 -5.69 -4.27
C ILE A 105 7.39 -6.22 -5.12
N GLU A 106 6.62 -5.32 -5.71
CA GLU A 106 5.45 -5.69 -6.51
C GLU A 106 5.85 -6.43 -7.80
N ALA A 107 6.93 -5.99 -8.47
CA ALA A 107 7.45 -6.70 -9.62
C ALA A 107 7.91 -8.13 -9.28
N THR A 108 8.58 -8.32 -8.13
CA THR A 108 9.01 -9.63 -7.65
C THR A 108 7.82 -10.55 -7.34
N ALA A 109 6.81 -10.02 -6.63
CA ALA A 109 5.60 -10.77 -6.29
C ALA A 109 4.82 -11.18 -7.55
N GLY A 110 4.64 -10.26 -8.50
CA GLY A 110 3.99 -10.53 -9.78
C GLY A 110 4.75 -11.57 -10.61
N ALA A 111 6.06 -11.45 -10.67
CA ALA A 111 6.94 -12.37 -11.38
C ALA A 111 6.88 -13.80 -10.80
N ALA A 112 6.80 -13.94 -9.47
CA ALA A 112 6.65 -15.24 -8.81
C ALA A 112 5.33 -15.93 -9.18
N ILE A 113 4.23 -15.17 -9.32
CA ILE A 113 2.94 -15.70 -9.79
C ILE A 113 3.04 -16.16 -11.24
N MET A 114 3.60 -15.32 -12.12
CA MET A 114 3.78 -15.65 -13.54
C MET A 114 4.69 -16.86 -13.75
N HIS A 115 5.75 -16.98 -12.98
CA HIS A 115 6.65 -18.14 -13.02
C HIS A 115 5.96 -19.44 -12.59
N ARG A 116 5.04 -19.41 -11.61
CA ARG A 116 4.23 -20.58 -11.24
C ARG A 116 3.34 -21.07 -12.39
N TRP A 117 2.79 -20.13 -13.18
CA TRP A 117 1.96 -20.49 -14.34
C TRP A 117 2.78 -20.97 -15.54
N VAL A 118 3.97 -20.41 -15.73
CA VAL A 118 4.87 -20.72 -16.85
C VAL A 118 6.28 -21.00 -16.32
N PRO A 119 6.54 -22.18 -15.74
CA PRO A 119 7.83 -22.51 -15.12
C PRO A 119 9.02 -22.51 -16.08
N GLY A 120 8.77 -22.62 -17.39
CA GLY A 120 9.82 -22.57 -18.42
C GLY A 120 10.43 -21.17 -18.63
N ILE A 121 9.90 -20.13 -18.01
CA ILE A 121 10.43 -18.77 -18.08
C ILE A 121 10.86 -18.35 -16.67
N ASP A 122 12.12 -17.95 -16.52
CA ASP A 122 12.68 -17.54 -15.25
C ASP A 122 11.95 -16.34 -14.63
N GLN A 123 11.90 -16.30 -13.30
CA GLN A 123 11.18 -15.25 -12.56
C GLN A 123 11.69 -13.85 -12.91
N TRP A 124 13.01 -13.65 -13.08
CA TRP A 124 13.57 -12.35 -13.42
C TRP A 124 13.09 -11.80 -14.77
N VAL A 125 12.83 -12.69 -15.75
CA VAL A 125 12.29 -12.28 -17.06
C VAL A 125 10.89 -11.71 -16.89
N TRP A 126 10.05 -12.36 -16.09
CA TRP A 126 8.72 -11.83 -15.75
C TRP A 126 8.79 -10.50 -15.02
N ALA A 127 9.72 -10.36 -14.05
CA ALA A 127 9.94 -9.08 -13.36
C ALA A 127 10.32 -7.97 -14.36
N LEU A 128 11.20 -8.27 -15.31
CA LEU A 128 11.59 -7.34 -16.38
C LEU A 128 10.38 -6.93 -17.24
N VAL A 129 9.59 -7.90 -17.69
CA VAL A 129 8.41 -7.65 -18.53
C VAL A 129 7.42 -6.73 -17.80
N LEU A 130 7.12 -7.01 -16.52
CA LEU A 130 6.21 -6.21 -15.72
C LEU A 130 6.74 -4.79 -15.53
N MET A 131 8.02 -4.62 -15.20
CA MET A 131 8.66 -3.32 -15.04
C MET A 131 8.62 -2.49 -16.33
N VAL A 132 8.94 -3.08 -17.47
CA VAL A 132 8.90 -2.39 -18.77
C VAL A 132 7.49 -1.97 -19.12
N LEU A 133 6.52 -2.91 -19.04
CA LEU A 133 5.12 -2.66 -19.39
C LEU A 133 4.54 -1.49 -18.57
N LEU A 134 4.72 -1.50 -17.24
CA LEU A 134 4.16 -0.47 -16.38
C LEU A 134 4.93 0.86 -16.44
N THR A 135 6.23 0.82 -16.78
CA THR A 135 6.97 2.05 -17.11
C THR A 135 6.37 2.72 -18.35
N LEU A 136 6.11 1.96 -19.40
CA LEU A 136 5.52 2.47 -20.64
C LEU A 136 4.11 3.04 -20.42
N THR A 137 3.26 2.38 -19.61
CA THR A 137 1.92 2.88 -19.28
C THR A 137 1.98 4.21 -18.52
N ASN A 138 2.91 4.35 -17.57
CA ASN A 138 3.09 5.59 -16.80
C ASN A 138 3.71 6.75 -17.61
N LEU A 139 4.43 6.47 -18.68
CA LEU A 139 4.88 7.47 -19.63
C LEU A 139 3.74 7.94 -20.57
N GLY A 140 2.58 7.26 -20.55
CA GLY A 140 1.40 7.56 -21.35
C GLY A 140 0.68 8.83 -20.89
N SER A 141 -0.44 8.72 -20.18
CA SER A 141 -1.20 9.87 -19.69
C SER A 141 -1.79 9.64 -18.29
N VAL A 142 -2.00 10.73 -17.52
CA VAL A 142 -2.63 10.68 -16.19
C VAL A 142 -4.07 10.16 -16.27
N LYS A 143 -4.79 10.45 -17.37
CA LYS A 143 -6.14 9.93 -17.58
C LYS A 143 -6.15 8.41 -17.73
N SER A 144 -5.23 7.86 -18.51
CA SER A 144 -5.07 6.40 -18.69
C SER A 144 -4.71 5.72 -17.37
N TYR A 145 -3.83 6.33 -16.56
CA TYR A 145 -3.53 5.86 -15.21
C TYR A 145 -4.80 5.75 -14.36
N GLY A 146 -5.64 6.78 -14.30
CA GLY A 146 -6.85 6.80 -13.47
C GLY A 146 -7.88 5.74 -13.88
N GLU A 147 -8.11 5.53 -15.18
CA GLU A 147 -9.03 4.50 -15.68
C GLU A 147 -8.51 3.08 -15.38
N PHE A 148 -7.22 2.85 -15.59
CA PHE A 148 -6.57 1.57 -15.31
C PHE A 148 -6.68 1.23 -13.80
N GLU A 149 -6.35 2.18 -12.94
CA GLU A 149 -6.44 2.01 -11.49
C GLU A 149 -7.87 1.79 -11.01
N PHE A 150 -8.85 2.47 -11.61
CA PHE A 150 -10.26 2.27 -11.28
C PHE A 150 -10.71 0.82 -11.49
N TRP A 151 -10.39 0.22 -12.65
CA TRP A 151 -10.80 -1.16 -12.95
C TRP A 151 -10.05 -2.17 -12.08
N PHE A 152 -8.75 -2.02 -11.91
CA PHE A 152 -7.97 -2.92 -11.06
C PHE A 152 -8.41 -2.82 -9.59
N ALA A 153 -8.65 -1.63 -9.08
CA ALA A 153 -9.17 -1.44 -7.74
C ALA A 153 -10.56 -2.09 -7.57
N SER A 154 -11.42 -1.99 -8.58
CA SER A 154 -12.74 -2.61 -8.54
C SER A 154 -12.67 -4.15 -8.47
N ILE A 155 -11.77 -4.76 -9.24
CA ILE A 155 -11.51 -6.21 -9.18
C ILE A 155 -11.04 -6.61 -7.78
N LYS A 156 -10.06 -5.89 -7.20
CA LYS A 156 -9.54 -6.15 -5.84
C LYS A 156 -10.65 -6.10 -4.79
N VAL A 157 -11.44 -5.03 -4.80
CA VAL A 157 -12.52 -4.84 -3.84
C VAL A 157 -13.54 -5.96 -3.95
N ALA A 158 -14.00 -6.28 -5.17
CA ALA A 158 -14.96 -7.36 -5.40
C ALA A 158 -14.40 -8.71 -4.90
N ALA A 159 -13.15 -9.02 -5.21
CA ALA A 159 -12.52 -10.26 -4.80
C ALA A 159 -12.37 -10.36 -3.27
N ILE A 160 -11.95 -9.29 -2.58
CA ILE A 160 -11.85 -9.29 -1.12
C ILE A 160 -13.22 -9.43 -0.48
N VAL A 161 -14.25 -8.75 -0.99
CA VAL A 161 -15.62 -8.89 -0.47
C VAL A 161 -16.12 -10.32 -0.63
N LEU A 162 -15.92 -10.94 -1.80
CA LEU A 162 -16.26 -12.34 -2.00
C LEU A 162 -15.47 -13.26 -1.07
N PHE A 163 -14.16 -13.04 -0.92
CA PHE A 163 -13.31 -13.78 0.00
C PHE A 163 -13.85 -13.70 1.45
N LEU A 164 -14.25 -12.51 1.90
CA LEU A 164 -14.82 -12.31 3.24
C LEU A 164 -16.15 -13.05 3.38
N LEU A 165 -17.04 -12.98 2.40
CA LEU A 165 -18.34 -13.66 2.43
C LEU A 165 -18.18 -15.18 2.47
N PHE A 166 -17.37 -15.74 1.58
CA PHE A 166 -17.11 -17.19 1.54
C PHE A 166 -16.33 -17.65 2.78
N GLY A 167 -15.36 -16.86 3.25
CA GLY A 167 -14.61 -17.17 4.47
C GLY A 167 -15.48 -17.22 5.72
N VAL A 168 -16.37 -16.24 5.89
CA VAL A 168 -17.35 -16.25 6.99
C VAL A 168 -18.31 -17.44 6.85
N ALA A 169 -18.80 -17.71 5.65
CA ALA A 169 -19.66 -18.87 5.42
C ALA A 169 -18.96 -20.20 5.76
N ALA A 170 -17.66 -20.33 5.45
CA ALA A 170 -16.86 -21.49 5.81
C ALA A 170 -16.67 -21.63 7.33
N ILE A 171 -16.37 -20.53 8.04
CA ILE A 171 -16.25 -20.52 9.51
C ILE A 171 -17.56 -20.96 10.16
N LEU A 172 -18.70 -20.57 9.61
CA LEU A 172 -20.02 -20.95 10.09
C LEU A 172 -20.46 -22.36 9.66
N GLY A 173 -19.64 -23.10 8.87
CA GLY A 173 -19.96 -24.42 8.36
C GLY A 173 -21.06 -24.44 7.29
N LEU A 174 -21.29 -23.33 6.60
CA LEU A 174 -22.33 -23.21 5.57
C LEU A 174 -21.85 -23.68 4.18
N ILE A 175 -20.56 -24.00 4.01
CA ILE A 175 -20.02 -24.50 2.74
C ILE A 175 -20.00 -26.03 2.75
N PRO A 176 -20.70 -26.70 1.82
CA PRO A 176 -20.69 -28.15 1.73
C PRO A 176 -19.27 -28.72 1.55
N GLY A 177 -18.93 -29.74 2.34
CA GLY A 177 -17.60 -30.37 2.28
C GLY A 177 -16.48 -29.65 3.04
N VAL A 178 -16.75 -28.47 3.60
CA VAL A 178 -15.80 -27.73 4.44
C VAL A 178 -16.31 -27.76 5.90
N PRO A 179 -15.67 -28.52 6.80
CA PRO A 179 -16.08 -28.54 8.19
C PRO A 179 -15.80 -27.18 8.86
N ALA A 180 -16.69 -26.76 9.76
CA ALA A 180 -16.46 -25.56 10.57
C ALA A 180 -15.22 -25.78 11.46
N PRO A 181 -14.18 -24.91 11.38
CA PRO A 181 -12.93 -25.13 12.11
C PRO A 181 -13.03 -24.87 13.61
N GLY A 182 -14.09 -24.20 14.06
CA GLY A 182 -14.18 -23.71 15.43
C GLY A 182 -13.02 -22.76 15.75
N LEU A 183 -12.38 -22.96 16.91
CA LEU A 183 -11.19 -22.21 17.35
C LEU A 183 -9.90 -23.04 17.23
N ASP A 184 -9.95 -24.21 16.62
CA ASP A 184 -8.84 -25.18 16.64
C ASP A 184 -7.55 -24.59 16.07
N ASN A 185 -7.61 -23.91 14.94
CA ASN A 185 -6.44 -23.30 14.32
C ASN A 185 -5.86 -22.12 15.13
N LEU A 186 -6.66 -21.53 16.03
CA LEU A 186 -6.23 -20.42 16.89
C LEU A 186 -5.57 -20.90 18.19
N VAL A 187 -5.90 -22.12 18.67
CA VAL A 187 -5.47 -22.57 20.01
C VAL A 187 -4.66 -23.86 20.00
N ASN A 188 -4.86 -24.79 19.06
CA ASN A 188 -4.28 -26.14 19.13
C ASN A 188 -2.86 -26.24 18.56
N ASN A 189 -2.44 -25.33 17.64
CA ASN A 189 -1.11 -25.37 17.01
C ASN A 189 -0.07 -24.52 17.77
N GLY A 190 0.11 -24.74 19.05
CA GLY A 190 1.02 -23.97 19.90
C GLY A 190 0.34 -22.75 20.57
N GLY A 191 -0.98 -22.65 20.49
CA GLY A 191 -1.76 -21.56 21.06
C GLY A 191 -1.84 -20.33 20.19
N PHE A 192 -2.42 -19.26 20.75
CA PHE A 192 -2.60 -17.99 20.03
C PHE A 192 -1.29 -17.25 19.76
N LEU A 193 -0.27 -17.45 20.59
CA LEU A 193 1.07 -16.85 20.50
C LEU A 193 2.15 -17.95 20.44
N PRO A 194 2.16 -18.81 19.41
CA PRO A 194 3.04 -19.98 19.38
C PRO A 194 4.54 -19.63 19.44
N ASN A 195 4.93 -18.49 18.87
CA ASN A 195 6.31 -18.01 18.84
C ASN A 195 6.56 -16.85 19.82
N GLY A 196 5.63 -16.63 20.76
CA GLY A 196 5.72 -15.62 21.79
C GLY A 196 5.45 -14.18 21.31
N PRO A 197 5.36 -13.19 22.24
CA PRO A 197 5.01 -11.82 21.90
C PRO A 197 6.11 -11.11 21.09
N GLY A 198 7.38 -11.51 21.19
CA GLY A 198 8.47 -10.97 20.39
C GLY A 198 8.30 -11.20 18.90
N ALA A 199 7.70 -12.34 18.50
CA ALA A 199 7.41 -12.65 17.10
C ALA A 199 6.30 -11.74 16.53
N VAL A 200 5.30 -11.38 17.37
CA VAL A 200 4.27 -10.40 16.99
C VAL A 200 4.88 -9.04 16.72
N LEU A 201 5.80 -8.57 17.58
CA LEU A 201 6.51 -7.30 17.38
C LEU A 201 7.36 -7.32 16.12
N ALA A 202 8.06 -8.41 15.84
CA ALA A 202 8.84 -8.55 14.61
C ALA A 202 7.95 -8.54 13.36
N GLY A 203 6.76 -9.15 13.42
CA GLY A 203 5.77 -9.14 12.35
C GLY A 203 5.19 -7.75 12.04
N ILE A 204 5.29 -6.78 12.96
CA ILE A 204 4.76 -5.43 12.78
C ILE A 204 5.35 -4.74 11.54
N LEU A 205 6.63 -4.95 11.20
CA LEU A 205 7.23 -4.33 10.02
C LEU A 205 6.55 -4.73 8.72
N VAL A 206 6.22 -6.02 8.57
CA VAL A 206 5.49 -6.53 7.40
C VAL A 206 4.06 -5.98 7.39
N VAL A 207 3.41 -5.93 8.56
CA VAL A 207 2.05 -5.38 8.69
C VAL A 207 2.03 -3.89 8.38
N VAL A 208 2.97 -3.11 8.88
CA VAL A 208 3.11 -1.67 8.59
C VAL A 208 3.31 -1.45 7.08
N PHE A 209 4.16 -2.25 6.44
CA PHE A 209 4.31 -2.21 4.99
C PHE A 209 2.96 -2.42 4.27
N SER A 210 2.15 -3.38 4.72
CA SER A 210 0.84 -3.67 4.11
C SER A 210 -0.15 -2.50 4.21
N PHE A 211 -0.02 -1.64 5.20
CA PHE A 211 -0.89 -0.47 5.40
C PHE A 211 -0.36 0.81 4.74
N PHE A 212 0.95 0.89 4.52
CA PHE A 212 1.57 2.08 3.99
C PHE A 212 1.12 2.33 2.55
N GLY A 213 0.95 3.61 2.20
CA GLY A 213 0.35 4.06 0.94
C GLY A 213 -1.08 4.58 1.09
N ALA A 214 -1.72 4.43 2.27
CA ALA A 214 -3.01 5.05 2.54
C ALA A 214 -2.98 6.58 2.30
N GLU A 215 -1.83 7.19 2.53
CA GLU A 215 -1.53 8.61 2.32
C GLU A 215 -1.54 9.05 0.86
N ILE A 216 -1.43 8.14 -0.12
CA ILE A 216 -1.57 8.46 -1.56
C ILE A 216 -2.87 9.21 -1.83
N ALA A 217 -3.94 8.82 -1.12
CA ALA A 217 -5.24 9.46 -1.27
C ALA A 217 -5.22 10.95 -0.92
N THR A 218 -4.34 11.39 0.01
CA THR A 218 -4.19 12.80 0.35
C THR A 218 -3.36 13.56 -0.69
N ILE A 219 -2.39 12.89 -1.33
CA ILE A 219 -1.62 13.44 -2.44
C ILE A 219 -2.53 13.61 -3.67
N ALA A 220 -3.28 12.56 -4.01
CA ALA A 220 -4.24 12.57 -5.11
C ALA A 220 -5.37 13.59 -4.89
N ALA A 221 -5.80 13.81 -3.64
CA ALA A 221 -6.78 14.83 -3.30
C ALA A 221 -6.31 16.26 -3.64
N GLY A 222 -5.00 16.53 -3.57
CA GLY A 222 -4.42 17.82 -3.98
C GLY A 222 -4.57 18.09 -5.49
N GLU A 223 -4.79 17.05 -6.31
CA GLU A 223 -5.05 17.13 -7.75
C GLU A 223 -6.56 17.04 -8.09
N SER A 224 -7.45 17.09 -7.09
CA SER A 224 -8.91 17.03 -7.28
C SER A 224 -9.55 18.41 -7.39
N GLU A 225 -10.78 18.46 -7.92
CA GLU A 225 -11.59 19.69 -7.99
C GLU A 225 -12.01 20.19 -6.60
N ASN A 226 -12.22 19.27 -5.65
CA ASN A 226 -12.61 19.57 -4.27
C ASN A 226 -11.71 18.84 -3.26
N PRO A 227 -10.50 19.36 -2.97
CA PRO A 227 -9.49 18.69 -2.17
C PRO A 227 -9.95 18.35 -0.74
N VAL A 228 -10.67 19.25 -0.08
CA VAL A 228 -11.10 19.08 1.31
C VAL A 228 -12.06 17.90 1.47
N ASP A 229 -13.07 17.80 0.59
CA ASP A 229 -14.03 16.70 0.63
C ASP A 229 -13.39 15.37 0.20
N ALA A 230 -12.47 15.41 -0.76
CA ALA A 230 -11.71 14.24 -1.16
C ALA A 230 -10.87 13.69 0.00
N VAL A 231 -10.18 14.54 0.75
CA VAL A 231 -9.43 14.16 1.95
C VAL A 231 -10.34 13.56 3.03
N LYS A 232 -11.48 14.19 3.33
CA LYS A 232 -12.43 13.66 4.31
C LYS A 232 -12.92 12.26 3.95
N LYS A 233 -13.28 12.03 2.69
CA LYS A 233 -13.70 10.73 2.18
C LYS A 233 -12.57 9.70 2.26
N ALA A 234 -11.35 10.07 1.90
CA ALA A 234 -10.18 9.21 1.98
C ALA A 234 -9.90 8.74 3.41
N VAL A 235 -9.88 9.66 4.38
CA VAL A 235 -9.68 9.33 5.81
C VAL A 235 -10.77 8.38 6.32
N LYS A 236 -12.05 8.65 6.00
CA LYS A 236 -13.17 7.78 6.41
C LYS A 236 -13.07 6.39 5.77
N SER A 237 -12.72 6.29 4.49
CA SER A 237 -12.60 5.01 3.80
C SER A 237 -11.45 4.16 4.33
N THR A 238 -10.36 4.78 4.79
CA THR A 238 -9.21 4.08 5.37
C THR A 238 -9.60 3.27 6.60
N VAL A 239 -10.45 3.80 7.48
CA VAL A 239 -10.91 3.09 8.69
C VAL A 239 -11.61 1.78 8.31
N TRP A 240 -12.60 1.85 7.42
CA TRP A 240 -13.35 0.66 6.98
C TRP A 240 -12.47 -0.34 6.24
N ARG A 241 -11.57 0.15 5.39
CA ARG A 241 -10.60 -0.68 4.69
C ARG A 241 -9.75 -1.49 5.66
N ILE A 242 -9.18 -0.85 6.69
CA ILE A 242 -8.36 -1.53 7.69
C ILE A 242 -9.16 -2.57 8.44
N LEU A 243 -10.32 -2.21 8.97
CA LEU A 243 -11.13 -3.12 9.78
C LEU A 243 -11.63 -4.32 8.97
N VAL A 244 -12.18 -4.09 7.79
CA VAL A 244 -12.86 -5.13 7.02
C VAL A 244 -11.87 -5.87 6.13
N PHE A 245 -11.08 -5.17 5.31
CA PHE A 245 -10.26 -5.83 4.30
C PHE A 245 -8.98 -6.43 4.86
N TYR A 246 -8.35 -5.78 5.86
CA TYR A 246 -7.12 -6.30 6.44
C TYR A 246 -7.40 -7.22 7.62
N ILE A 247 -7.92 -6.69 8.73
CA ILE A 247 -8.13 -7.48 9.94
C ILE A 247 -9.13 -8.61 9.68
N GLY A 248 -10.24 -8.34 8.98
CA GLY A 248 -11.24 -9.35 8.66
C GLY A 248 -10.70 -10.50 7.81
N SER A 249 -9.92 -10.18 6.77
CA SER A 249 -9.38 -11.24 5.90
C SER A 249 -8.29 -12.06 6.58
N ILE A 250 -7.40 -11.44 7.37
CA ILE A 250 -6.40 -12.17 8.14
C ILE A 250 -7.05 -13.04 9.21
N ALA A 251 -8.11 -12.56 9.87
CA ALA A 251 -8.87 -13.36 10.82
C ALA A 251 -9.45 -14.63 10.15
N ILE A 252 -9.99 -14.51 8.93
CA ILE A 252 -10.46 -15.67 8.16
C ILE A 252 -9.32 -16.66 7.89
N VAL A 253 -8.17 -16.17 7.41
CA VAL A 253 -7.02 -17.03 7.09
C VAL A 253 -6.59 -17.83 8.30
N VAL A 254 -6.31 -17.17 9.44
CA VAL A 254 -5.79 -17.85 10.64
C VAL A 254 -6.84 -18.71 11.36
N THR A 255 -8.13 -18.49 11.08
CA THR A 255 -9.21 -19.35 11.61
C THR A 255 -9.39 -20.58 10.76
N LEU A 256 -9.35 -20.46 9.42
CA LEU A 256 -9.61 -21.58 8.50
C LEU A 256 -8.38 -22.48 8.30
N LEU A 257 -7.17 -21.95 8.42
CA LEU A 257 -5.93 -22.66 8.09
C LEU A 257 -4.94 -22.67 9.25
N PRO A 258 -4.21 -23.77 9.44
CA PRO A 258 -3.07 -23.82 10.35
C PRO A 258 -2.01 -22.78 9.92
N TRP A 259 -1.60 -21.92 10.86
CA TRP A 259 -0.66 -20.83 10.61
C TRP A 259 0.70 -21.28 10.04
N ASN A 260 1.14 -22.49 10.38
CA ASN A 260 2.42 -23.09 10.02
C ASN A 260 2.37 -23.91 8.71
N SER A 261 1.27 -23.87 7.96
CA SER A 261 1.17 -24.59 6.68
C SER A 261 1.97 -23.90 5.57
N ALA A 262 2.61 -24.71 4.72
CA ALA A 262 3.40 -24.20 3.59
C ALA A 262 2.54 -23.43 2.57
N SER A 263 1.26 -23.75 2.42
CA SER A 263 0.32 -23.04 1.54
C SER A 263 0.07 -21.62 2.03
N VAL A 264 -0.12 -21.42 3.35
CA VAL A 264 -0.28 -20.10 3.97
C VAL A 264 0.98 -19.26 3.77
N ALA A 265 2.16 -19.85 3.90
CA ALA A 265 3.43 -19.15 3.68
C ALA A 265 3.55 -18.56 2.27
N LYS A 266 3.05 -19.29 1.24
CA LYS A 266 3.16 -18.86 -0.17
C LYS A 266 2.09 -17.89 -0.59
N SER A 267 0.82 -18.15 -0.28
CA SER A 267 -0.32 -17.33 -0.69
C SER A 267 -1.54 -17.67 0.18
N PRO A 268 -1.72 -16.98 1.33
CA PRO A 268 -2.77 -17.33 2.30
C PRO A 268 -4.17 -17.24 1.71
N TYR A 269 -4.43 -16.29 0.83
CA TYR A 269 -5.74 -16.12 0.20
C TYR A 269 -6.08 -17.23 -0.79
N VAL A 270 -5.10 -17.65 -1.60
CA VAL A 270 -5.25 -18.79 -2.52
C VAL A 270 -5.51 -20.06 -1.71
N ALA A 271 -4.74 -20.29 -0.64
CA ALA A 271 -4.87 -21.46 0.21
C ALA A 271 -6.27 -21.58 0.84
N VAL A 272 -6.88 -20.46 1.26
CA VAL A 272 -8.27 -20.46 1.79
C VAL A 272 -9.26 -20.80 0.67
N ILE A 273 -9.11 -20.23 -0.50
CA ILE A 273 -10.04 -20.48 -1.63
C ILE A 273 -9.96 -21.93 -2.11
N GLU A 274 -8.77 -22.54 -2.07
CA GLU A 274 -8.58 -23.95 -2.43
C GLU A 274 -9.30 -24.91 -1.47
N LEU A 275 -9.49 -24.53 -0.20
CA LEU A 275 -10.31 -25.33 0.76
C LEU A 275 -11.73 -25.56 0.29
N PHE A 276 -12.28 -24.67 -0.52
CA PHE A 276 -13.67 -24.79 -0.96
C PHE A 276 -13.86 -25.85 -2.05
N GLY A 277 -12.78 -26.47 -2.54
CA GLY A 277 -12.82 -27.55 -3.53
C GLY A 277 -13.40 -27.14 -4.90
N ILE A 278 -13.49 -25.82 -5.17
CA ILE A 278 -14.01 -25.31 -6.45
C ILE A 278 -12.88 -25.38 -7.50
N PRO A 279 -13.04 -26.17 -8.56
CA PRO A 279 -12.02 -26.29 -9.60
C PRO A 279 -11.66 -24.93 -10.20
N GLY A 280 -10.36 -24.63 -10.27
CA GLY A 280 -9.83 -23.39 -10.83
C GLY A 280 -9.97 -22.13 -9.94
N ALA A 281 -10.58 -22.22 -8.76
CA ALA A 281 -10.76 -21.06 -7.88
C ALA A 281 -9.43 -20.49 -7.40
N GLY A 282 -8.42 -21.33 -7.11
CA GLY A 282 -7.07 -20.91 -6.78
C GLY A 282 -6.43 -20.08 -7.90
N THR A 283 -6.57 -20.52 -9.16
CA THR A 283 -6.06 -19.77 -10.33
C THR A 283 -6.77 -18.42 -10.48
N ILE A 284 -8.09 -18.37 -10.28
CA ILE A 284 -8.84 -17.11 -10.30
C ILE A 284 -8.29 -16.16 -9.21
N MET A 285 -8.03 -16.68 -8.02
CA MET A 285 -7.45 -15.87 -6.94
C MET A 285 -6.02 -15.42 -7.26
N ASP A 286 -5.19 -16.25 -7.89
CA ASP A 286 -3.87 -15.84 -8.37
C ASP A 286 -3.96 -14.70 -9.40
N VAL A 287 -4.95 -14.72 -10.31
CA VAL A 287 -5.22 -13.60 -11.25
C VAL A 287 -5.58 -12.33 -10.49
N VAL A 288 -6.42 -12.44 -9.46
CA VAL A 288 -6.79 -11.30 -8.61
C VAL A 288 -5.55 -10.74 -7.89
N VAL A 289 -4.72 -11.59 -7.31
CA VAL A 289 -3.47 -11.17 -6.65
C VAL A 289 -2.54 -10.50 -7.65
N LEU A 290 -2.35 -11.06 -8.84
CA LEU A 290 -1.54 -10.46 -9.89
C LEU A 290 -2.07 -9.08 -10.31
N THR A 291 -3.38 -8.94 -10.56
CA THR A 291 -3.96 -7.64 -10.90
C THR A 291 -3.79 -6.62 -9.77
N SER A 292 -3.81 -7.09 -8.51
CA SER A 292 -3.60 -6.25 -7.33
C SER A 292 -2.17 -5.74 -7.23
N VAL A 293 -1.21 -6.63 -7.48
CA VAL A 293 0.23 -6.33 -7.55
C VAL A 293 0.51 -5.31 -8.67
N LEU A 294 -0.02 -5.53 -9.87
CA LEU A 294 0.15 -4.62 -11.00
C LEU A 294 -0.45 -3.23 -10.74
N SER A 295 -1.60 -3.16 -10.10
CA SER A 295 -2.21 -1.90 -9.69
C SER A 295 -1.36 -1.17 -8.64
N CYS A 296 -0.85 -1.88 -7.63
CA CYS A 296 0.01 -1.28 -6.61
C CYS A 296 1.33 -0.78 -7.21
N LEU A 297 1.95 -1.55 -8.11
CA LEU A 297 3.14 -1.14 -8.86
C LEU A 297 2.86 0.12 -9.70
N ASN A 298 1.73 0.16 -10.40
CA ASN A 298 1.30 1.32 -11.19
C ASN A 298 1.11 2.58 -10.31
N SER A 299 0.42 2.44 -9.17
CA SER A 299 0.22 3.52 -8.20
C SER A 299 1.51 3.95 -7.53
N GLY A 300 2.41 3.01 -7.25
CA GLY A 300 3.74 3.26 -6.70
C GLY A 300 4.59 4.11 -7.65
N LEU A 301 4.61 3.77 -8.92
CA LEU A 301 5.36 4.52 -9.94
C LEU A 301 4.78 5.93 -10.14
N TYR A 302 3.45 6.04 -10.17
CA TYR A 302 2.77 7.34 -10.16
C TYR A 302 3.23 8.19 -8.97
N THR A 303 3.18 7.63 -7.75
CA THR A 303 3.50 8.34 -6.50
C THR A 303 4.97 8.72 -6.42
N ALA A 304 5.89 7.78 -6.69
CA ALA A 304 7.33 8.04 -6.71
C ALA A 304 7.70 9.19 -7.65
N SER A 305 7.17 9.16 -8.87
CA SER A 305 7.46 10.18 -9.87
C SER A 305 6.95 11.58 -9.49
N ARG A 306 5.77 11.68 -8.81
CA ARG A 306 5.24 12.96 -8.31
C ARG A 306 6.04 13.47 -7.12
N MET A 307 6.51 12.59 -6.26
CA MET A 307 7.38 13.00 -5.14
C MET A 307 8.72 13.52 -5.65
N LEU A 308 9.37 12.82 -6.59
CA LEU A 308 10.61 13.31 -7.22
C LEU A 308 10.40 14.65 -7.94
N PHE A 309 9.28 14.81 -8.64
CA PHE A 309 8.90 16.08 -9.25
C PHE A 309 8.74 17.20 -8.21
N SER A 310 8.05 16.94 -7.10
CA SER A 310 7.85 17.89 -6.00
C SER A 310 9.16 18.31 -5.36
N LEU A 311 10.05 17.35 -5.05
CA LEU A 311 11.40 17.59 -4.54
C LEU A 311 12.21 18.47 -5.50
N SER A 312 12.14 18.17 -6.80
CA SER A 312 12.84 18.92 -7.83
C SER A 312 12.33 20.38 -7.94
N ARG A 313 11.03 20.60 -7.81
CA ARG A 313 10.45 21.97 -7.79
C ARG A 313 10.91 22.79 -6.59
N ARG A 314 11.16 22.16 -5.45
CA ARG A 314 11.69 22.82 -4.23
C ARG A 314 13.21 23.04 -4.28
N GLY A 315 13.89 22.52 -5.31
CA GLY A 315 15.36 22.57 -5.44
C GLY A 315 16.09 21.50 -4.63
N ASP A 316 15.37 20.48 -4.13
CA ASP A 316 15.86 19.37 -3.33
C ASP A 316 16.30 18.17 -4.18
N ALA A 317 16.08 18.23 -5.52
CA ALA A 317 16.40 17.18 -6.49
C ALA A 317 16.78 17.82 -7.87
N PRO A 318 17.35 17.02 -8.81
CA PRO A 318 17.79 17.53 -10.10
C PRO A 318 16.68 18.25 -10.88
N ARG A 319 16.93 19.45 -11.36
CA ARG A 319 15.97 20.28 -12.13
C ARG A 319 15.41 19.60 -13.38
N ALA A 320 16.11 18.61 -13.94
CA ALA A 320 15.65 17.85 -15.10
C ALA A 320 14.31 17.15 -14.86
N TRP A 321 14.00 16.80 -13.62
CA TRP A 321 12.77 16.09 -13.24
C TRP A 321 11.54 16.99 -13.17
N THR A 322 11.71 18.32 -13.24
CA THR A 322 10.57 19.27 -13.33
C THR A 322 9.97 19.36 -14.73
N LYS A 323 10.63 18.79 -15.77
CA LYS A 323 10.15 18.85 -17.13
C LYS A 323 8.93 17.97 -17.33
N ILE A 324 7.81 18.57 -17.75
CA ILE A 324 6.56 17.88 -18.07
C ILE A 324 6.49 17.65 -19.56
N SER A 325 6.16 16.42 -19.98
CA SER A 325 5.96 16.04 -21.36
C SER A 325 4.67 16.67 -21.94
N LYS A 326 4.49 16.67 -23.27
CA LYS A 326 3.25 17.10 -23.93
C LYS A 326 1.99 16.35 -23.43
N ARG A 327 2.17 15.19 -22.79
CA ARG A 327 1.10 14.36 -22.23
C ARG A 327 0.79 14.67 -20.75
N GLY A 328 1.40 15.70 -20.17
CA GLY A 328 1.21 16.10 -18.77
C GLY A 328 1.93 15.23 -17.74
N VAL A 329 2.94 14.45 -18.18
CA VAL A 329 3.68 13.49 -17.34
C VAL A 329 5.11 13.96 -17.12
N PRO A 330 5.69 13.90 -15.91
CA PRO A 330 7.10 14.20 -15.64
C PRO A 330 7.98 13.00 -16.03
N ALA A 331 8.21 12.81 -17.35
CA ALA A 331 8.83 11.60 -17.89
C ALA A 331 10.22 11.29 -17.30
N ALA A 332 11.04 12.32 -17.06
CA ALA A 332 12.36 12.13 -16.45
C ALA A 332 12.26 11.64 -15.00
N ALA A 333 11.28 12.12 -14.23
CA ALA A 333 11.02 11.63 -12.87
C ALA A 333 10.47 10.19 -12.88
N VAL A 334 9.60 9.84 -13.84
CA VAL A 334 9.13 8.45 -14.03
C VAL A 334 10.32 7.54 -14.29
N LEU A 335 11.19 7.84 -15.24
CA LEU A 335 12.36 7.01 -15.55
C LEU A 335 13.34 6.92 -14.36
N ALA A 336 13.58 8.02 -13.65
CA ALA A 336 14.41 8.00 -12.44
C ALA A 336 13.83 7.07 -11.35
N SER A 337 12.49 7.05 -11.20
CA SER A 337 11.82 6.16 -10.24
C SER A 337 11.97 4.68 -10.59
N THR A 338 12.16 4.31 -11.86
CA THR A 338 12.24 2.90 -12.28
C THR A 338 13.62 2.30 -12.15
N VAL A 339 14.68 3.10 -11.95
CA VAL A 339 16.08 2.61 -11.91
C VAL A 339 16.26 1.50 -10.90
N VAL A 340 15.81 1.70 -9.65
CA VAL A 340 15.95 0.68 -8.60
C VAL A 340 15.06 -0.53 -8.87
N GLY A 341 13.88 -0.33 -9.46
CA GLY A 341 13.03 -1.42 -9.92
C GLY A 341 13.76 -2.35 -10.91
N PHE A 342 14.50 -1.77 -11.87
CA PHE A 342 15.34 -2.55 -12.78
C PHE A 342 16.55 -3.20 -12.08
N ILE A 343 17.15 -2.57 -11.07
CA ILE A 343 18.16 -3.21 -10.23
C ILE A 343 17.56 -4.42 -9.50
N THR A 344 16.34 -4.32 -9.01
CA THR A 344 15.63 -5.43 -8.36
C THR A 344 15.37 -6.59 -9.33
N VAL A 345 15.16 -6.33 -10.62
CA VAL A 345 15.10 -7.39 -11.64
C VAL A 345 16.41 -8.21 -11.66
N GLY A 346 17.56 -7.53 -11.61
CA GLY A 346 18.86 -8.20 -11.49
C GLY A 346 19.01 -8.99 -10.18
N LEU A 347 18.50 -8.47 -9.06
CA LEU A 347 18.50 -9.18 -7.78
C LEU A 347 17.61 -10.44 -7.83
N ASN A 348 16.49 -10.41 -8.54
CA ASN A 348 15.64 -11.59 -8.76
C ASN A 348 16.36 -12.69 -9.55
N TYR A 349 17.35 -12.34 -10.39
CA TYR A 349 18.21 -13.32 -11.05
C TYR A 349 19.18 -14.00 -10.07
N ILE A 350 19.73 -13.23 -9.10
CA ILE A 350 20.78 -13.70 -8.18
C ILE A 350 20.18 -14.44 -6.97
N ALA A 351 19.08 -13.92 -6.39
CA ALA A 351 18.53 -14.38 -5.11
C ALA A 351 17.00 -14.23 -5.04
N PRO A 352 16.24 -14.95 -5.89
CA PRO A 352 14.78 -14.75 -6.04
C PRO A 352 14.00 -14.94 -4.73
N ASP A 353 14.42 -15.90 -3.87
CA ASP A 353 13.68 -16.28 -2.66
C ASP A 353 13.84 -15.26 -1.50
N THR A 354 14.90 -14.45 -1.49
CA THR A 354 15.23 -13.56 -0.37
C THR A 354 14.90 -12.09 -0.65
N VAL A 355 14.87 -11.68 -1.90
CA VAL A 355 14.69 -10.28 -2.33
C VAL A 355 13.39 -9.71 -1.79
N PHE A 356 12.28 -10.43 -1.92
CA PHE A 356 10.96 -9.94 -1.50
C PHE A 356 10.92 -9.55 -0.01
N LEU A 357 11.29 -10.46 0.90
CA LEU A 357 11.24 -10.21 2.34
C LEU A 357 12.24 -9.14 2.80
N PHE A 358 13.44 -9.12 2.20
CA PHE A 358 14.42 -8.08 2.48
C PHE A 358 13.87 -6.67 2.17
N LEU A 359 13.28 -6.51 1.00
CA LEU A 359 12.70 -5.23 0.58
C LEU A 359 11.49 -4.84 1.42
N VAL A 360 10.61 -5.79 1.76
CA VAL A 360 9.42 -5.54 2.60
C VAL A 360 9.82 -5.06 4.00
N ASN A 361 10.75 -5.74 4.67
CA ASN A 361 11.18 -5.36 6.01
C ASN A 361 11.85 -3.98 6.04
N THR A 362 12.69 -3.69 5.04
CA THR A 362 13.33 -2.37 4.90
C THR A 362 12.30 -1.26 4.71
N SER A 363 11.28 -1.52 3.88
CA SER A 363 10.21 -0.56 3.60
C SER A 363 9.33 -0.29 4.83
N GLY A 364 9.02 -1.31 5.63
CA GLY A 364 8.26 -1.16 6.87
C GLY A 364 8.93 -0.23 7.88
N ALA A 365 10.26 -0.29 8.01
CA ALA A 365 11.01 0.61 8.88
C ALA A 365 10.93 2.08 8.41
N ILE A 366 11.04 2.33 7.10
CA ILE A 366 10.89 3.68 6.52
C ILE A 366 9.48 4.22 6.80
N ALA A 367 8.46 3.39 6.66
CA ALA A 367 7.07 3.77 6.89
C ALA A 367 6.84 4.30 8.30
N LEU A 368 7.36 3.61 9.33
CA LEU A 368 7.26 4.05 10.73
C LEU A 368 7.88 5.43 10.95
N PHE A 369 9.04 5.69 10.34
CA PHE A 369 9.70 6.98 10.45
C PHE A 369 8.89 8.10 9.79
N VAL A 370 8.30 7.85 8.62
CA VAL A 370 7.41 8.80 7.93
C VAL A 370 6.19 9.13 8.81
N TRP A 371 5.58 8.14 9.42
CA TRP A 371 4.43 8.33 10.30
C TRP A 371 4.75 9.14 11.55
N LEU A 372 5.93 8.92 12.14
CA LEU A 372 6.42 9.71 13.27
C LEU A 372 6.55 11.20 12.91
N VAL A 373 7.07 11.49 11.72
CA VAL A 373 7.21 12.88 11.26
C VAL A 373 5.87 13.50 10.91
N ILE A 374 4.91 12.74 10.35
CA ILE A 374 3.53 13.21 10.13
C ILE A 374 2.91 13.62 11.47
N ALA A 375 3.00 12.76 12.50
CA ALA A 375 2.45 13.04 13.82
C ALA A 375 3.08 14.30 14.47
N SER A 376 4.41 14.40 14.43
CA SER A 376 5.15 15.55 14.93
C SER A 376 4.77 16.85 14.21
N SER A 377 4.63 16.78 12.89
CA SER A 377 4.24 17.93 12.06
C SER A 377 2.84 18.42 12.40
N GLN A 378 1.87 17.50 12.53
CA GLN A 378 0.51 17.85 12.89
C GLN A 378 0.44 18.52 14.26
N LEU A 379 1.12 17.97 15.27
CA LEU A 379 1.17 18.52 16.61
C LEU A 379 1.69 19.98 16.61
N ILE A 380 2.78 20.24 15.90
CA ILE A 380 3.40 21.56 15.82
C ILE A 380 2.50 22.55 15.05
N LEU A 381 2.04 22.16 13.86
CA LEU A 381 1.23 23.04 13.02
C LEU A 381 -0.09 23.40 13.69
N ARG A 382 -0.76 22.45 14.33
CA ARG A 382 -2.00 22.72 15.05
C ARG A 382 -1.80 23.63 16.26
N ARG A 383 -0.70 23.48 17.02
CA ARG A 383 -0.34 24.41 18.11
C ARG A 383 -0.12 25.82 17.59
N ARG A 384 0.52 25.98 16.42
CA ARG A 384 0.75 27.29 15.79
C ARG A 384 -0.53 27.96 15.29
N MET A 385 -1.56 27.19 14.93
CA MET A 385 -2.85 27.73 14.50
C MET A 385 -3.63 28.42 15.64
N GLY A 386 -3.41 28.04 16.89
CA GLY A 386 -4.10 28.64 18.04
C GLY A 386 -5.63 28.59 17.92
N ALA A 387 -6.29 29.76 17.99
CA ALA A 387 -7.76 29.86 17.93
C ALA A 387 -8.33 29.41 16.57
N ALA A 388 -7.61 29.60 15.46
CA ALA A 388 -8.05 29.18 14.12
C ALA A 388 -8.21 27.66 13.98
N ALA A 389 -7.62 26.87 14.87
CA ALA A 389 -7.80 25.42 14.89
C ALA A 389 -9.26 24.99 15.21
N LYS A 390 -10.09 25.92 15.75
CA LYS A 390 -11.51 25.65 16.03
C LYS A 390 -12.34 25.51 14.76
N ASP A 391 -11.93 26.11 13.66
CA ASP A 391 -12.68 26.16 12.39
C ASP A 391 -12.22 25.13 11.37
N LEU A 392 -11.29 24.23 11.76
CA LEU A 392 -10.80 23.18 10.87
C LEU A 392 -11.94 22.25 10.41
N ALA A 393 -11.99 21.99 9.12
CA ALA A 393 -12.98 21.12 8.48
C ALA A 393 -12.86 19.64 8.87
N LEU A 394 -11.66 19.21 9.25
CA LEU A 394 -11.33 17.89 9.81
C LEU A 394 -10.38 18.10 11.00
N LYS A 395 -10.65 17.42 12.11
CA LYS A 395 -9.87 17.58 13.35
C LYS A 395 -9.37 16.22 13.84
N MET A 396 -8.13 16.20 14.34
CA MET A 396 -7.60 15.07 15.09
C MET A 396 -8.37 14.92 16.41
N TRP A 397 -8.69 13.67 16.75
CA TRP A 397 -9.29 13.32 18.03
C TRP A 397 -8.26 13.45 19.16
N LEU A 398 -8.74 13.70 20.36
CA LEU A 398 -7.93 13.69 21.58
C LEU A 398 -6.67 14.56 21.53
N PHE A 399 -6.63 15.61 20.69
CA PHE A 399 -5.52 16.54 20.68
C PHE A 399 -5.35 17.22 22.04
N PRO A 400 -4.14 17.34 22.60
CA PRO A 400 -2.81 17.04 22.01
C PRO A 400 -2.24 15.66 22.36
N TYR A 401 -3.04 14.72 22.85
CA TYR A 401 -2.65 13.41 23.39
C TYR A 401 -2.65 12.30 22.31
#